data_0141d207bde2a6d97323a7ca5c8c679d
#
_entry.id   0141d207bde2a6d97323a7ca5c8c679d
#
_cell.length_a   1.000
_cell.length_b   1.000
_cell.length_c   1.000
_cell.angle_alpha   90.00
_cell.angle_beta   90.00
_cell.angle_gamma   90.00
#
_symmetry.space_group_name_H-M   'P 1'
#
loop_
_entity.id
_entity.type
_entity.pdbx_description
1 polymer ?
#
loop_
_entity_poly.entity_id
_entity_poly.type
_entity_poly.pdbx_seq_one_letter_code
_entity_poly.pdbx_strand_id
1 'polypeptide(L)'
;MIHLKDLLYLKDLRKDEINEILDLSDHYLNSKSPHEFGNLLKNQSIANLFFEPSTRTSASFQVAAKRLGAETIIIDEKKSSATKGETILDTIRNLEAMGVKAFIIRTGDKNLFKPLIKDVGPDTHLISAGESSISHPTQGLLDLLTIRQEKGSFEDLKVVIMGDISHSRVARSLMEGLDIMNTKNVTLISPEEFKPEMRFFQSANYEKDPEKGLSDADVIVTLRVQKERIESSENSLSLEQYSNHYQLSEDKLGLCKPDAIVMHPGPMNRGIEISDHVADGKQSVILKQVENGVAVRMAVLTQILN
;
A
#
# COMPACT_ATOMS: atom_id res chain seq x y z
N MET A 1 18.05 -16.06 1.70
CA MET A 1 16.77 -15.60 1.11
C MET A 1 15.65 -16.21 1.91
N ILE A 2 14.77 -15.40 2.50
CA ILE A 2 13.63 -15.89 3.27
C ILE A 2 12.57 -16.35 2.28
N HIS A 3 11.93 -17.49 2.54
CA HIS A 3 10.77 -17.94 1.77
C HIS A 3 9.49 -17.54 2.49
N LEU A 4 8.68 -16.70 1.84
CA LEU A 4 7.34 -16.36 2.29
C LEU A 4 6.34 -17.35 1.70
N LYS A 5 5.46 -17.91 2.54
CA LYS A 5 4.34 -18.71 2.05
C LYS A 5 3.28 -17.81 1.40
N ASP A 6 2.86 -16.77 2.10
CA ASP A 6 1.83 -15.83 1.71
C ASP A 6 2.21 -14.41 2.15
N LEU A 7 1.60 -13.39 1.55
CA LEU A 7 1.70 -12.02 2.02
C LEU A 7 0.31 -11.37 2.10
N LEU A 8 -0.31 -11.44 3.27
CA LEU A 8 -1.67 -10.93 3.49
C LEU A 8 -1.70 -9.67 4.36
N TYR A 9 -0.88 -9.63 5.41
CA TYR A 9 -0.79 -8.51 6.35
C TYR A 9 0.67 -8.22 6.68
N LEU A 10 1.02 -6.95 6.86
CA LEU A 10 2.37 -6.57 7.27
C LEU A 10 2.71 -7.04 8.68
N LYS A 11 1.74 -7.00 9.59
CA LYS A 11 1.90 -7.45 10.96
C LYS A 11 2.33 -8.92 11.12
N ASP A 12 2.16 -9.74 10.06
CA ASP A 12 2.56 -11.15 10.08
C ASP A 12 4.03 -11.34 9.71
N LEU A 13 4.72 -10.26 9.27
CA LEU A 13 6.14 -10.26 8.96
C LEU A 13 6.97 -9.86 10.18
N ARG A 14 8.17 -10.42 10.26
CA ARG A 14 9.21 -9.97 11.19
C ARG A 14 10.02 -8.82 10.58
N LYS A 15 10.74 -8.08 11.44
CA LYS A 15 11.62 -6.97 11.03
C LYS A 15 12.70 -7.40 10.02
N ASP A 16 13.28 -8.59 10.22
CA ASP A 16 14.28 -9.16 9.31
C ASP A 16 13.69 -9.49 7.95
N GLU A 17 12.46 -10.02 7.89
CA GLU A 17 11.76 -10.30 6.62
C GLU A 17 11.44 -9.02 5.86
N ILE A 18 10.97 -7.99 6.56
CA ILE A 18 10.76 -6.67 5.93
C ILE A 18 12.08 -6.14 5.37
N ASN A 19 13.16 -6.13 6.16
CA ASN A 19 14.45 -5.64 5.70
C ASN A 19 14.96 -6.38 4.46
N GLU A 20 14.83 -7.71 4.42
CA GLU A 20 15.24 -8.49 3.25
C GLU A 20 14.41 -8.14 2.00
N ILE A 21 13.10 -7.91 2.14
CA ILE A 21 12.26 -7.43 1.03
C ILE A 21 12.74 -6.06 0.55
N LEU A 22 13.02 -5.14 1.48
CA LEU A 22 13.48 -3.79 1.14
C LEU A 22 14.86 -3.82 0.48
N ASP A 23 15.80 -4.65 0.97
CA ASP A 23 17.15 -4.80 0.40
C ASP A 23 17.11 -5.40 -1.00
N LEU A 24 16.29 -6.42 -1.21
CA LEU A 24 16.07 -7.01 -2.52
C LEU A 24 15.40 -6.02 -3.48
N SER A 25 14.51 -5.17 -2.98
CA SER A 25 13.89 -4.10 -3.78
C SER A 25 14.92 -3.06 -4.23
N ASP A 26 15.82 -2.63 -3.34
CA ASP A 26 16.92 -1.73 -3.69
C ASP A 26 17.87 -2.39 -4.70
N HIS A 27 18.14 -3.69 -4.57
CA HIS A 27 18.93 -4.42 -5.56
C HIS A 27 18.28 -4.37 -6.95
N TYR A 28 16.97 -4.56 -7.05
CA TYR A 28 16.24 -4.47 -8.33
C TYR A 28 16.21 -3.05 -8.91
N LEU A 29 16.11 -2.03 -8.08
CA LEU A 29 16.15 -0.62 -8.51
C LEU A 29 17.53 -0.22 -9.04
N ASN A 30 18.61 -0.75 -8.46
CA ASN A 30 19.99 -0.46 -8.84
C ASN A 30 20.48 -1.29 -10.04
N SER A 31 19.62 -2.15 -10.61
CA SER A 31 19.95 -2.95 -11.79
C SER A 31 20.21 -2.07 -13.02
N LYS A 32 21.24 -2.43 -13.78
CA LYS A 32 21.63 -1.72 -15.02
C LYS A 32 20.67 -2.00 -16.19
N SER A 33 19.88 -3.05 -16.10
CA SER A 33 18.95 -3.47 -17.15
C SER A 33 17.63 -3.98 -16.58
N PRO A 34 16.49 -3.47 -17.08
CA PRO A 34 15.17 -3.99 -16.67
C PRO A 34 14.96 -5.47 -16.96
N HIS A 35 15.80 -6.09 -17.79
CA HIS A 35 15.72 -7.50 -18.21
C HIS A 35 16.74 -8.40 -17.52
N GLU A 36 17.56 -7.86 -16.60
CA GLU A 36 18.60 -8.61 -15.89
C GLU A 36 18.03 -9.83 -15.14
N PHE A 37 16.81 -9.70 -14.63
CA PHE A 37 16.13 -10.72 -13.83
C PHE A 37 15.08 -11.52 -14.61
N GLY A 38 15.02 -11.38 -15.92
CA GLY A 38 13.97 -11.95 -16.79
C GLY A 38 13.90 -13.48 -16.87
N ASN A 39 14.75 -14.19 -16.15
CA ASN A 39 14.73 -15.64 -16.05
C ASN A 39 14.43 -16.16 -14.63
N LEU A 40 14.31 -15.28 -13.63
CA LEU A 40 14.13 -15.69 -12.23
C LEU A 40 12.84 -16.50 -12.02
N LEU A 41 11.75 -16.04 -12.60
CA LEU A 41 10.44 -16.70 -12.51
C LEU A 41 9.96 -17.22 -13.87
N LYS A 42 10.90 -17.61 -14.75
CA LYS A 42 10.59 -18.20 -16.05
C LYS A 42 9.73 -19.45 -15.85
N ASN A 43 8.70 -19.59 -16.66
CA ASN A 43 7.70 -20.67 -16.61
C ASN A 43 6.77 -20.64 -15.37
N GLN A 44 6.83 -19.61 -14.54
CA GLN A 44 5.82 -19.40 -13.49
C GLN A 44 4.64 -18.60 -14.06
N SER A 45 3.42 -19.01 -13.69
CA SER A 45 2.19 -18.29 -14.00
C SER A 45 1.59 -17.70 -12.73
N ILE A 46 1.20 -16.43 -12.80
CA ILE A 46 0.68 -15.65 -11.69
C ILE A 46 -0.71 -15.14 -12.08
N ALA A 47 -1.73 -15.33 -11.23
CA ALA A 47 -3.07 -14.83 -11.48
C ALA A 47 -3.34 -13.52 -10.72
N ASN A 48 -3.79 -12.50 -11.43
CA ASN A 48 -4.30 -11.24 -10.87
C ASN A 48 -5.84 -11.30 -10.80
N LEU A 49 -6.38 -11.46 -9.60
CA LEU A 49 -7.81 -11.53 -9.31
C LEU A 49 -8.25 -10.22 -8.65
N PHE A 50 -8.77 -9.29 -9.44
CA PHE A 50 -9.14 -7.96 -8.97
C PHE A 50 -10.66 -7.79 -8.96
N PHE A 51 -11.26 -7.88 -7.78
CA PHE A 51 -12.69 -7.67 -7.51
C PHE A 51 -13.03 -6.21 -7.18
N GLU A 52 -12.02 -5.36 -7.07
CA GLU A 52 -12.15 -3.90 -7.00
C GLU A 52 -11.26 -3.24 -8.06
N PRO A 53 -11.70 -2.15 -8.71
CA PRO A 53 -10.87 -1.42 -9.67
C PRO A 53 -9.56 -0.94 -9.06
N SER A 54 -8.43 -1.21 -9.72
CA SER A 54 -7.12 -0.70 -9.33
C SER A 54 -6.13 -0.74 -10.48
N THR A 55 -6.02 0.36 -11.22
CA THR A 55 -5.09 0.46 -12.35
C THR A 55 -3.63 0.35 -11.92
N ARG A 56 -3.20 1.15 -10.94
CA ARG A 56 -1.79 1.16 -10.49
C ARG A 56 -1.33 -0.17 -9.91
N THR A 57 -2.09 -0.73 -8.98
CA THR A 57 -1.69 -1.99 -8.32
C THR A 57 -1.63 -3.14 -9.32
N SER A 58 -2.65 -3.28 -10.17
CA SER A 58 -2.68 -4.31 -11.21
C SER A 58 -1.52 -4.15 -12.20
N ALA A 59 -1.34 -2.94 -12.75
CA ALA A 59 -0.27 -2.66 -13.70
C ALA A 59 1.12 -2.89 -13.09
N SER A 60 1.35 -2.48 -11.83
CA SER A 60 2.66 -2.65 -11.20
C SER A 60 3.00 -4.11 -10.91
N PHE A 61 2.04 -4.97 -10.54
CA PHE A 61 2.25 -6.40 -10.44
C PHE A 61 2.55 -7.05 -11.80
N GLN A 62 1.85 -6.63 -12.86
CA GLN A 62 2.13 -7.11 -14.22
C GLN A 62 3.54 -6.72 -14.69
N VAL A 63 3.95 -5.46 -14.42
CA VAL A 63 5.32 -5.01 -14.75
C VAL A 63 6.36 -5.79 -13.94
N ALA A 64 6.11 -6.02 -12.64
CA ALA A 64 7.00 -6.78 -11.78
C ALA A 64 7.14 -8.23 -12.27
N ALA A 65 6.03 -8.92 -12.50
CA ALA A 65 6.03 -10.30 -13.02
C ALA A 65 6.77 -10.40 -14.37
N LYS A 66 6.49 -9.48 -15.29
CA LYS A 66 7.15 -9.43 -16.60
C LYS A 66 8.67 -9.24 -16.48
N ARG A 67 9.14 -8.34 -15.58
CA ARG A 67 10.57 -8.12 -15.35
C ARG A 67 11.29 -9.37 -14.79
N LEU A 68 10.57 -10.20 -14.06
CA LEU A 68 11.07 -11.47 -13.51
C LEU A 68 10.93 -12.66 -14.49
N GLY A 69 10.26 -12.46 -15.62
CA GLY A 69 10.05 -13.51 -16.62
C GLY A 69 8.82 -14.40 -16.38
N ALA A 70 7.97 -14.05 -15.43
CA ALA A 70 6.71 -14.75 -15.17
C ALA A 70 5.60 -14.31 -16.14
N GLU A 71 4.68 -15.23 -16.41
CA GLU A 71 3.44 -14.95 -17.15
C GLU A 71 2.34 -14.49 -16.21
N THR A 72 1.49 -13.54 -16.67
CA THR A 72 0.37 -13.05 -15.88
C THR A 72 -0.97 -13.36 -16.52
N ILE A 73 -1.87 -13.93 -15.72
CA ILE A 73 -3.27 -14.18 -16.09
C ILE A 73 -4.11 -13.12 -15.36
N ILE A 74 -4.89 -12.34 -16.12
CA ILE A 74 -5.74 -11.29 -15.54
C ILE A 74 -7.18 -11.77 -15.59
N ILE A 75 -7.80 -11.86 -14.42
CA ILE A 75 -9.22 -12.16 -14.28
C ILE A 75 -9.94 -10.89 -13.83
N ASP A 76 -10.79 -10.38 -14.70
CA ASP A 76 -11.71 -9.27 -14.40
C ASP A 76 -13.06 -9.86 -13.96
N GLU A 77 -13.50 -9.53 -12.74
CA GLU A 77 -14.77 -10.02 -12.18
C GLU A 77 -15.93 -9.83 -13.14
N LYS A 78 -16.03 -8.66 -13.78
CA LYS A 78 -17.15 -8.32 -14.69
C LYS A 78 -17.18 -9.18 -15.96
N LYS A 79 -16.09 -9.85 -16.30
CA LYS A 79 -15.94 -10.70 -17.50
C LYS A 79 -15.68 -12.17 -17.16
N SER A 80 -15.68 -12.51 -15.87
CA SER A 80 -15.34 -13.86 -15.41
C SER A 80 -16.58 -14.71 -15.15
N SER A 81 -16.36 -16.00 -14.88
CA SER A 81 -17.40 -16.96 -14.46
C SER A 81 -18.08 -16.59 -13.13
N ALA A 82 -17.51 -15.65 -12.35
CA ALA A 82 -18.14 -15.10 -11.15
C ALA A 82 -19.55 -14.57 -11.43
N THR A 83 -19.77 -14.00 -12.63
CA THR A 83 -21.12 -13.56 -13.08
C THR A 83 -22.12 -14.72 -13.23
N LYS A 84 -21.66 -15.97 -13.25
CA LYS A 84 -22.46 -17.20 -13.33
C LYS A 84 -22.58 -17.93 -11.98
N GLY A 85 -22.09 -17.32 -10.88
CA GLY A 85 -22.16 -17.91 -9.54
C GLY A 85 -20.94 -18.73 -9.12
N GLU A 86 -19.83 -18.71 -9.90
CA GLU A 86 -18.58 -19.34 -9.49
C GLU A 86 -17.96 -18.59 -8.31
N THR A 87 -17.55 -19.32 -7.27
CA THR A 87 -16.91 -18.72 -6.11
C THR A 87 -15.43 -18.39 -6.39
N ILE A 88 -14.85 -17.47 -5.62
CA ILE A 88 -13.42 -17.16 -5.71
C ILE A 88 -12.56 -18.41 -5.49
N LEU A 89 -12.95 -19.26 -4.56
CA LEU A 89 -12.26 -20.53 -4.30
C LEU A 89 -12.31 -21.48 -5.50
N ASP A 90 -13.46 -21.59 -6.17
CA ASP A 90 -13.58 -22.43 -7.38
C ASP A 90 -12.71 -21.88 -8.51
N THR A 91 -12.69 -20.54 -8.69
CA THR A 91 -11.80 -19.90 -9.67
C THR A 91 -10.33 -20.20 -9.37
N ILE A 92 -9.90 -20.11 -8.10
CA ILE A 92 -8.53 -20.45 -7.70
C ILE A 92 -8.23 -21.91 -7.99
N ARG A 93 -9.09 -22.85 -7.59
CA ARG A 93 -8.90 -24.30 -7.82
C ARG A 93 -8.80 -24.65 -9.30
N ASN A 94 -9.60 -24.02 -10.15
CA ASN A 94 -9.52 -24.19 -11.58
C ASN A 94 -8.15 -23.73 -12.12
N LEU A 95 -7.64 -22.57 -11.66
CA LEU A 95 -6.34 -22.06 -12.06
C LEU A 95 -5.17 -22.88 -11.46
N GLU A 96 -5.32 -23.39 -10.23
CA GLU A 96 -4.37 -24.35 -9.63
C GLU A 96 -4.23 -25.60 -10.51
N ALA A 97 -5.33 -26.15 -10.98
CA ALA A 97 -5.35 -27.31 -11.90
C ALA A 97 -4.67 -27.01 -13.25
N MET A 98 -4.58 -25.74 -13.65
CA MET A 98 -3.83 -25.26 -14.82
C MET A 98 -2.37 -24.95 -14.51
N GLY A 99 -1.90 -25.14 -13.25
CA GLY A 99 -0.52 -24.93 -12.84
C GLY A 99 -0.19 -23.54 -12.30
N VAL A 100 -1.20 -22.69 -12.05
CA VAL A 100 -0.99 -21.37 -11.41
C VAL A 100 -0.70 -21.57 -9.93
N LYS A 101 0.38 -20.97 -9.42
CA LYS A 101 0.80 -21.12 -8.02
C LYS A 101 0.61 -19.84 -7.18
N ALA A 102 0.66 -18.65 -7.77
CA ALA A 102 0.53 -17.40 -7.04
C ALA A 102 -0.70 -16.62 -7.48
N PHE A 103 -1.46 -16.16 -6.50
CA PHE A 103 -2.71 -15.42 -6.68
C PHE A 103 -2.62 -14.06 -6.00
N ILE A 104 -2.65 -13.00 -6.80
CA ILE A 104 -2.65 -11.62 -6.37
C ILE A 104 -4.11 -11.17 -6.31
N ILE A 105 -4.65 -11.00 -5.10
CA ILE A 105 -6.07 -10.80 -4.87
C ILE A 105 -6.35 -9.41 -4.29
N ARG A 106 -7.26 -8.68 -4.95
CA ARG A 106 -7.82 -7.42 -4.43
C ARG A 106 -9.32 -7.54 -4.25
N THR A 107 -9.81 -7.29 -3.04
CA THR A 107 -11.19 -7.51 -2.66
C THR A 107 -11.75 -6.43 -1.74
N GLY A 108 -13.06 -6.18 -1.82
CA GLY A 108 -13.85 -5.42 -0.85
C GLY A 108 -14.35 -6.25 0.34
N ASP A 109 -14.26 -7.58 0.27
CA ASP A 109 -14.66 -8.46 1.35
C ASP A 109 -13.62 -8.49 2.47
N LYS A 110 -14.07 -8.23 3.69
CA LYS A 110 -13.22 -8.20 4.91
C LYS A 110 -12.79 -9.57 5.43
N ASN A 111 -13.39 -10.64 4.92
CA ASN A 111 -13.21 -11.98 5.45
C ASN A 111 -12.74 -12.99 4.40
N LEU A 112 -12.29 -12.54 3.23
CA LEU A 112 -11.94 -13.43 2.14
C LEU A 112 -10.74 -14.33 2.46
N PHE A 113 -9.65 -13.77 2.92
CA PHE A 113 -8.39 -14.52 3.05
C PHE A 113 -8.42 -15.56 4.16
N LYS A 114 -9.11 -15.29 5.27
CA LYS A 114 -9.13 -16.18 6.44
C LYS A 114 -9.63 -17.61 6.16
N PRO A 115 -10.75 -17.84 5.46
CA PRO A 115 -11.15 -19.16 4.99
C PRO A 115 -10.26 -19.65 3.83
N LEU A 116 -9.90 -18.78 2.89
CA LEU A 116 -9.21 -19.12 1.67
C LEU A 116 -7.86 -19.82 1.92
N ILE A 117 -7.06 -19.33 2.89
CA ILE A 117 -5.78 -19.94 3.29
C ILE A 117 -5.91 -21.43 3.64
N LYS A 118 -7.06 -21.84 4.19
CA LYS A 118 -7.27 -23.22 4.62
C LYS A 118 -7.69 -24.17 3.49
N ASP A 119 -8.26 -23.58 2.44
CA ASP A 119 -8.98 -24.31 1.39
C ASP A 119 -8.19 -24.38 0.06
N VAL A 120 -7.13 -23.58 -0.09
CA VAL A 120 -6.22 -23.62 -1.24
C VAL A 120 -5.16 -24.72 -1.10
N GLY A 121 -4.58 -25.13 -2.22
CA GLY A 121 -3.53 -26.15 -2.26
C GLY A 121 -2.27 -25.79 -1.47
N PRO A 122 -1.49 -26.79 -1.03
CA PRO A 122 -0.28 -26.56 -0.22
C PRO A 122 0.80 -25.76 -0.96
N ASP A 123 0.84 -25.84 -2.29
CA ASP A 123 1.79 -25.13 -3.14
C ASP A 123 1.23 -23.81 -3.69
N THR A 124 0.04 -23.40 -3.22
CA THR A 124 -0.61 -22.15 -3.62
C THR A 124 -0.24 -21.02 -2.69
N HIS A 125 0.10 -19.87 -3.27
CA HIS A 125 0.53 -18.68 -2.58
C HIS A 125 -0.46 -17.54 -2.78
N LEU A 126 -0.85 -16.88 -1.68
CA LEU A 126 -1.79 -15.77 -1.69
C LEU A 126 -1.09 -14.44 -1.38
N ILE A 127 -1.32 -13.44 -2.23
CA ILE A 127 -0.78 -12.08 -2.06
C ILE A 127 -1.93 -11.09 -2.05
N SER A 128 -2.08 -10.36 -0.95
CA SER A 128 -3.07 -9.30 -0.85
C SER A 128 -2.63 -8.06 -1.65
N ALA A 129 -3.43 -7.71 -2.66
CA ALA A 129 -3.35 -6.43 -3.38
C ALA A 129 -4.32 -5.37 -2.83
N GLY A 130 -4.89 -5.65 -1.66
CA GLY A 130 -5.82 -4.82 -0.91
C GLY A 130 -7.08 -5.56 -0.49
N GLU A 131 -7.31 -5.67 0.82
CA GLU A 131 -8.50 -6.27 1.44
C GLU A 131 -9.33 -5.19 2.11
N SER A 132 -10.45 -4.82 1.51
CA SER A 132 -11.39 -3.82 2.05
C SER A 132 -10.68 -2.57 2.64
N SER A 133 -10.97 -2.24 3.90
CA SER A 133 -10.25 -1.21 4.68
C SER A 133 -9.18 -1.80 5.62
N ILE A 134 -8.82 -3.09 5.47
CA ILE A 134 -8.00 -3.83 6.43
C ILE A 134 -6.53 -3.77 6.08
N SER A 135 -6.14 -4.20 4.87
CA SER A 135 -4.74 -4.40 4.53
C SER A 135 -4.41 -4.09 3.07
N HIS A 136 -3.19 -3.59 2.86
CA HIS A 136 -2.52 -3.49 1.57
C HIS A 136 -1.00 -3.63 1.78
N PRO A 137 -0.49 -4.85 2.05
CA PRO A 137 0.87 -5.05 2.55
C PRO A 137 1.94 -4.53 1.60
N THR A 138 1.79 -4.74 0.28
CA THR A 138 2.78 -4.23 -0.69
C THR A 138 2.78 -2.70 -0.80
N GLN A 139 1.69 -2.03 -0.40
CA GLN A 139 1.69 -0.56 -0.28
C GLN A 139 2.48 -0.14 0.96
N GLY A 140 2.25 -0.75 2.11
CA GLY A 140 3.04 -0.45 3.31
C GLY A 140 4.53 -0.71 3.10
N LEU A 141 4.90 -1.81 2.42
CA LEU A 141 6.30 -2.11 2.10
C LEU A 141 6.95 -1.06 1.17
N LEU A 142 6.26 -0.61 0.13
CA LEU A 142 6.82 0.43 -0.75
C LEU A 142 6.90 1.79 -0.05
N ASP A 143 5.99 2.08 0.86
CA ASP A 143 6.04 3.28 1.70
C ASP A 143 7.26 3.21 2.64
N LEU A 144 7.49 2.08 3.29
CA LEU A 144 8.69 1.85 4.11
C LEU A 144 9.97 1.96 3.28
N LEU A 145 10.02 1.36 2.07
CA LEU A 145 11.17 1.48 1.19
C LEU A 145 11.47 2.95 0.87
N THR A 146 10.43 3.71 0.53
CA THR A 146 10.57 5.13 0.20
C THR A 146 11.08 5.93 1.39
N ILE A 147 10.53 5.72 2.58
CA ILE A 147 11.02 6.35 3.81
C ILE A 147 12.48 6.00 4.07
N ARG A 148 12.86 4.72 3.96
CA ARG A 148 14.25 4.28 4.16
C ARG A 148 15.22 4.93 3.18
N GLN A 149 14.86 5.04 1.92
CA GLN A 149 15.70 5.65 0.88
C GLN A 149 15.90 7.15 1.09
N GLU A 150 14.88 7.86 1.58
CA GLU A 150 14.95 9.31 1.75
C GLU A 150 15.50 9.73 3.13
N LYS A 151 15.29 8.92 4.16
CA LYS A 151 15.65 9.27 5.55
C LYS A 151 16.75 8.38 6.15
N GLY A 152 17.12 7.30 5.51
CA GLY A 152 18.19 6.38 5.95
C GLY A 152 17.76 5.43 7.06
N SER A 153 16.99 5.87 8.03
CA SER A 153 16.54 5.05 9.17
C SER A 153 15.07 5.34 9.50
N PHE A 154 14.49 4.53 10.39
CA PHE A 154 13.13 4.72 10.92
C PHE A 154 13.14 5.29 12.34
N GLU A 155 14.29 5.21 13.01
CA GLU A 155 14.46 5.70 14.37
C GLU A 155 14.47 7.23 14.36
N ASP A 156 13.90 7.83 15.39
CA ASP A 156 13.82 9.29 15.60
C ASP A 156 13.02 10.08 14.53
N LEU A 157 12.37 9.41 13.57
CA LEU A 157 11.50 10.09 12.62
C LEU A 157 10.18 10.47 13.25
N LYS A 158 9.70 11.69 12.99
CA LYS A 158 8.31 12.06 13.17
C LYS A 158 7.57 11.81 11.87
N VAL A 159 6.72 10.79 11.87
CA VAL A 159 5.86 10.41 10.74
C VAL A 159 4.45 10.91 10.98
N VAL A 160 3.93 11.66 10.02
CA VAL A 160 2.54 12.14 10.05
C VAL A 160 1.73 11.42 8.98
N ILE A 161 0.60 10.86 9.36
CA ILE A 161 -0.40 10.28 8.44
C ILE A 161 -1.65 11.14 8.54
N MET A 162 -2.07 11.78 7.44
CA MET A 162 -3.19 12.71 7.48
C MET A 162 -4.23 12.46 6.37
N GLY A 163 -5.49 12.66 6.70
CA GLY A 163 -6.62 12.54 5.78
C GLY A 163 -7.73 11.61 6.27
N ASP A 164 -8.35 10.85 5.37
CA ASP A 164 -9.37 9.85 5.71
C ASP A 164 -8.71 8.56 6.24
N ILE A 165 -8.34 8.60 7.54
CA ILE A 165 -7.60 7.50 8.19
C ILE A 165 -8.54 6.34 8.52
N SER A 166 -9.76 6.62 8.97
CA SER A 166 -10.72 5.59 9.42
C SER A 166 -11.03 4.55 8.35
N HIS A 167 -10.99 4.93 7.08
CA HIS A 167 -11.29 4.06 5.95
C HIS A 167 -10.06 3.62 5.15
N SER A 168 -8.86 3.97 5.63
CA SER A 168 -7.63 3.74 4.89
C SER A 168 -6.93 2.43 5.25
N ARG A 169 -7.01 1.44 4.37
CA ARG A 169 -6.16 0.23 4.44
C ARG A 169 -4.67 0.55 4.32
N VAL A 170 -4.34 1.66 3.66
CA VAL A 170 -2.95 2.11 3.52
C VAL A 170 -2.40 2.59 4.85
N ALA A 171 -3.16 3.45 5.57
CA ALA A 171 -2.76 3.90 6.90
C ALA A 171 -2.53 2.72 7.87
N ARG A 172 -3.41 1.71 7.83
CA ARG A 172 -3.25 0.50 8.67
C ARG A 172 -1.97 -0.26 8.35
N SER A 173 -1.75 -0.57 7.06
CA SER A 173 -0.55 -1.32 6.67
C SER A 173 0.74 -0.54 6.89
N LEU A 174 0.74 0.78 6.66
CA LEU A 174 1.89 1.61 6.99
C LEU A 174 2.16 1.62 8.49
N MET A 175 1.11 1.76 9.32
CA MET A 175 1.26 1.74 10.78
C MET A 175 1.84 0.41 11.27
N GLU A 176 1.32 -0.73 10.80
CA GLU A 176 1.86 -2.06 11.10
C GLU A 176 3.36 -2.13 10.76
N GLY A 177 3.76 -1.62 9.60
CA GLY A 177 5.16 -1.59 9.19
C GLY A 177 6.03 -0.67 10.06
N LEU A 178 5.56 0.54 10.36
CA LEU A 178 6.27 1.49 11.24
C LEU A 178 6.47 0.93 12.66
N ASP A 179 5.47 0.23 13.19
CA ASP A 179 5.56 -0.45 14.49
C ASP A 179 6.66 -1.52 14.49
N ILE A 180 6.69 -2.37 13.47
CA ILE A 180 7.71 -3.42 13.31
C ILE A 180 9.11 -2.79 13.15
N MET A 181 9.21 -1.66 12.45
CA MET A 181 10.48 -0.94 12.26
C MET A 181 10.88 -0.08 13.47
N ASN A 182 10.07 -0.06 14.54
CA ASN A 182 10.28 0.69 15.79
C ASN A 182 10.22 2.21 15.65
N THR A 183 9.43 2.74 14.72
CA THR A 183 9.14 4.18 14.65
C THR A 183 8.26 4.58 15.83
N LYS A 184 8.76 5.45 16.72
CA LYS A 184 8.09 5.78 17.99
C LYS A 184 7.19 7.01 17.91
N ASN A 185 7.45 7.92 16.98
CA ASN A 185 6.75 9.19 16.88
C ASN A 185 5.88 9.24 15.62
N VAL A 186 4.71 8.63 15.72
CA VAL A 186 3.70 8.65 14.65
C VAL A 186 2.51 9.50 15.10
N THR A 187 2.11 10.46 14.27
CA THR A 187 0.96 11.33 14.51
C THR A 187 -0.08 11.13 13.42
N LEU A 188 -1.32 10.89 13.83
CA LEU A 188 -2.47 10.77 12.95
C LEU A 188 -3.25 12.09 12.95
N ILE A 189 -3.45 12.69 11.79
CA ILE A 189 -4.19 13.96 11.66
C ILE A 189 -5.44 13.74 10.82
N SER A 190 -6.60 14.00 11.40
CA SER A 190 -7.87 13.96 10.66
C SER A 190 -8.94 14.79 11.38
N PRO A 191 -10.00 15.23 10.67
CA PRO A 191 -11.23 15.66 11.35
C PRO A 191 -11.83 14.51 12.15
N GLU A 192 -12.72 14.83 13.10
CA GLU A 192 -13.33 13.82 14.00
C GLU A 192 -14.09 12.73 13.22
N GLU A 193 -14.68 13.09 12.09
CA GLU A 193 -15.43 12.18 11.21
C GLU A 193 -14.53 11.09 10.58
N PHE A 194 -13.23 11.37 10.42
CA PHE A 194 -12.24 10.46 9.86
C PHE A 194 -11.28 9.90 10.91
N LYS A 195 -11.58 10.13 12.18
CA LYS A 195 -10.80 9.59 13.29
C LYS A 195 -10.82 8.07 13.25
N PRO A 196 -9.65 7.43 13.29
CA PRO A 196 -9.58 5.98 13.28
C PRO A 196 -9.96 5.37 14.62
N GLU A 197 -10.33 4.10 14.59
CA GLU A 197 -10.40 3.29 15.81
C GLU A 197 -8.97 3.09 16.36
N MET A 198 -8.63 3.78 17.44
CA MET A 198 -7.28 3.80 18.01
C MET A 198 -6.75 2.42 18.42
N ARG A 199 -7.62 1.41 18.59
CA ARG A 199 -7.15 0.03 18.82
C ARG A 199 -6.27 -0.55 17.70
N PHE A 200 -6.35 0.01 16.47
CA PHE A 200 -5.50 -0.37 15.34
C PHE A 200 -4.28 0.53 15.17
N PHE A 201 -4.13 1.56 16.01
CA PHE A 201 -3.10 2.58 15.95
C PHE A 201 -2.55 2.91 17.35
N GLN A 202 -2.35 1.88 18.19
CA GLN A 202 -2.07 2.04 19.64
C GLN A 202 -0.78 2.79 19.93
N SER A 203 0.21 2.72 19.05
CA SER A 203 1.51 3.40 19.19
C SER A 203 1.53 4.81 18.60
N ALA A 204 0.43 5.24 17.94
CA ALA A 204 0.33 6.57 17.34
C ALA A 204 -0.43 7.56 18.25
N ASN A 205 -0.07 8.84 18.11
CA ASN A 205 -0.82 9.95 18.71
C ASN A 205 -1.89 10.44 17.72
N TYR A 206 -3.05 10.85 18.21
CA TYR A 206 -4.08 11.50 17.41
C TYR A 206 -4.09 12.99 17.69
N GLU A 207 -4.04 13.78 16.63
CA GLU A 207 -4.13 15.25 16.68
C GLU A 207 -5.19 15.72 15.68
N LYS A 208 -6.10 16.56 16.12
CA LYS A 208 -7.14 17.16 15.29
C LYS A 208 -6.65 18.41 14.56
N ASP A 209 -5.71 19.12 15.16
CA ASP A 209 -5.15 20.37 14.65
C ASP A 209 -3.96 20.07 13.72
N PRO A 210 -4.08 20.32 12.39
CA PRO A 210 -3.01 20.04 11.45
C PRO A 210 -1.72 20.81 11.75
N GLU A 211 -1.81 22.05 12.24
CA GLU A 211 -0.61 22.87 12.48
C GLU A 211 0.24 22.27 13.60
N LYS A 212 -0.42 21.82 14.70
CA LYS A 212 0.27 21.14 15.79
C LYS A 212 0.84 19.78 15.37
N GLY A 213 0.05 19.01 14.62
CA GLY A 213 0.45 17.70 14.21
C GLY A 213 1.62 17.71 13.24
N LEU A 214 1.67 18.65 12.31
CA LEU A 214 2.71 18.78 11.28
C LEU A 214 4.02 19.40 11.79
N SER A 215 4.02 20.15 12.91
CA SER A 215 5.23 20.78 13.43
C SER A 215 6.40 19.79 13.50
N ASP A 216 7.54 20.14 12.88
CA ASP A 216 8.77 19.35 12.85
C ASP A 216 8.62 17.91 12.29
N ALA A 217 7.63 17.65 11.43
CA ALA A 217 7.48 16.35 10.77
C ALA A 217 8.62 16.08 9.78
N ASP A 218 9.10 14.83 9.75
CA ASP A 218 10.09 14.32 8.80
C ASP A 218 9.43 13.71 7.56
N VAL A 219 8.28 13.07 7.75
CA VAL A 219 7.54 12.34 6.73
C VAL A 219 6.07 12.67 6.84
N ILE A 220 5.46 13.11 5.75
CA ILE A 220 4.03 13.37 5.67
C ILE A 220 3.41 12.42 4.64
N VAL A 221 2.47 11.60 5.07
CA VAL A 221 1.69 10.72 4.20
C VAL A 221 0.26 11.25 4.14
N THR A 222 -0.10 11.89 3.04
CA THR A 222 -1.47 12.34 2.80
C THR A 222 -2.31 11.21 2.22
N LEU A 223 -3.55 11.09 2.68
CA LEU A 223 -4.48 10.05 2.27
C LEU A 223 -5.63 10.64 1.45
N ARG A 224 -6.05 9.91 0.42
CA ARG A 224 -7.19 10.29 -0.39
C ARG A 224 -8.45 10.42 0.46
N VAL A 225 -9.12 11.55 0.33
CA VAL A 225 -10.46 11.77 0.89
C VAL A 225 -11.50 11.12 -0.01
N GLN A 226 -12.34 10.27 0.56
CA GLN A 226 -13.44 9.63 -0.16
C GLN A 226 -14.61 10.61 -0.26
N LYS A 227 -14.68 11.39 -1.37
CA LYS A 227 -15.71 12.43 -1.61
C LYS A 227 -17.13 11.89 -1.45
N GLU A 228 -17.35 10.69 -1.95
CA GLU A 228 -18.62 9.97 -1.89
C GLU A 228 -19.16 9.76 -0.47
N ARG A 229 -18.29 9.80 0.53
CA ARG A 229 -18.65 9.67 1.95
C ARG A 229 -18.95 11.01 2.60
N ILE A 230 -18.27 12.07 2.20
CA ILE A 230 -18.56 13.44 2.67
C ILE A 230 -19.92 13.88 2.15
N GLU A 231 -20.22 13.63 0.89
CA GLU A 231 -21.47 14.05 0.23
C GLU A 231 -22.72 13.29 0.73
N SER A 232 -22.54 12.10 1.33
CA SER A 232 -23.64 11.25 1.79
C SER A 232 -24.16 11.52 3.20
N SER A 233 -23.55 12.42 3.96
CA SER A 233 -23.86 12.68 5.38
C SER A 233 -24.26 14.14 5.58
N GLU A 234 -25.51 14.38 6.00
CA GLU A 234 -26.09 15.71 6.20
C GLU A 234 -25.37 16.59 7.26
N ASN A 235 -24.55 15.98 8.12
CA ASN A 235 -23.79 16.67 9.18
C ASN A 235 -22.27 16.58 9.02
N SER A 236 -21.77 16.22 7.84
CA SER A 236 -20.34 16.09 7.59
C SER A 236 -19.71 17.43 7.19
N LEU A 237 -18.41 17.52 7.46
CA LEU A 237 -17.55 18.59 6.98
C LEU A 237 -17.66 18.67 5.44
N SER A 238 -17.93 19.85 4.87
CA SER A 238 -17.94 19.98 3.41
C SER A 238 -16.54 19.80 2.82
N LEU A 239 -16.44 19.46 1.51
CA LEU A 239 -15.14 19.36 0.83
C LEU A 239 -14.35 20.68 0.91
N GLU A 240 -15.05 21.81 0.84
CA GLU A 240 -14.44 23.14 0.98
C GLU A 240 -13.90 23.37 2.39
N GLN A 241 -14.67 23.03 3.41
CA GLN A 241 -14.23 23.11 4.82
C GLN A 241 -13.05 22.17 5.08
N TYR A 242 -13.09 20.94 4.49
CA TYR A 242 -11.99 20.01 4.58
C TYR A 242 -10.72 20.59 3.94
N SER A 243 -10.80 21.08 2.69
CA SER A 243 -9.64 21.60 2.00
C SER A 243 -9.05 22.83 2.71
N ASN A 244 -9.88 23.74 3.19
CA ASN A 244 -9.42 24.91 3.93
C ASN A 244 -8.63 24.55 5.20
N HIS A 245 -9.03 23.48 5.90
CA HIS A 245 -8.45 23.13 7.21
C HIS A 245 -7.39 22.02 7.11
N TYR A 246 -7.60 20.99 6.28
CA TYR A 246 -6.81 19.76 6.27
C TYR A 246 -5.99 19.53 4.99
N GLN A 247 -6.13 20.38 3.95
CA GLN A 247 -5.27 20.30 2.79
C GLN A 247 -3.81 20.54 3.20
N LEU A 248 -2.90 19.68 2.77
CA LEU A 248 -1.47 19.96 2.84
C LEU A 248 -1.12 21.02 1.78
N SER A 249 -1.10 22.27 2.22
CA SER A 249 -0.67 23.44 1.44
C SER A 249 0.82 23.72 1.68
N GLU A 250 1.37 24.69 0.93
CA GLU A 250 2.75 25.15 1.10
C GLU A 250 2.98 25.75 2.49
N ASP A 251 2.02 26.50 3.00
CA ASP A 251 2.11 27.09 4.36
C ASP A 251 2.20 26.01 5.43
N LYS A 252 1.35 24.96 5.32
CA LYS A 252 1.39 23.82 6.24
C LYS A 252 2.64 22.97 6.08
N LEU A 253 3.12 22.80 4.86
CA LEU A 253 4.40 22.11 4.60
C LEU A 253 5.58 22.89 5.21
N GLY A 254 5.49 24.22 5.26
CA GLY A 254 6.45 25.09 5.93
C GLY A 254 6.57 24.89 7.44
N LEU A 255 5.61 24.23 8.09
CA LEU A 255 5.68 23.86 9.52
C LEU A 255 6.52 22.59 9.76
N CYS A 256 6.74 21.81 8.73
CA CYS A 256 7.53 20.59 8.79
C CYS A 256 9.04 20.91 8.70
N LYS A 257 9.88 19.90 8.89
CA LYS A 257 11.31 20.08 8.68
C LYS A 257 11.61 20.46 7.22
N PRO A 258 12.67 21.26 6.97
CA PRO A 258 13.02 21.69 5.60
C PRO A 258 13.29 20.54 4.62
N ASP A 259 13.75 19.40 5.14
CA ASP A 259 14.01 18.16 4.40
C ASP A 259 12.86 17.14 4.50
N ALA A 260 11.71 17.56 5.01
CA ALA A 260 10.53 16.69 5.08
C ALA A 260 10.13 16.15 3.70
N ILE A 261 9.68 14.90 3.65
CA ILE A 261 9.18 14.28 2.42
C ILE A 261 7.65 14.17 2.43
N VAL A 262 7.05 14.37 1.26
CA VAL A 262 5.61 14.28 1.06
C VAL A 262 5.30 13.03 0.23
N MET A 263 4.43 12.19 0.77
CA MET A 263 4.00 10.91 0.23
C MET A 263 2.49 10.88 0.02
N HIS A 264 2.04 10.12 -0.97
CA HIS A 264 0.62 9.86 -1.22
C HIS A 264 0.44 8.53 -1.95
N PRO A 265 -0.40 7.59 -1.46
CA PRO A 265 -0.60 6.28 -2.11
C PRO A 265 -1.34 6.37 -3.45
N GLY A 266 -1.94 7.53 -3.74
CA GLY A 266 -2.76 7.76 -4.95
C GLY A 266 -4.07 6.94 -5.02
N PRO A 267 -5.05 7.35 -5.85
CA PRO A 267 -5.05 8.59 -6.62
C PRO A 267 -5.23 9.82 -5.72
N MET A 268 -4.64 10.93 -6.09
CA MET A 268 -4.81 12.21 -5.38
C MET A 268 -6.08 12.93 -5.83
N ASN A 269 -6.78 13.59 -4.89
CA ASN A 269 -7.72 14.67 -5.21
C ASN A 269 -6.99 15.99 -5.05
N ARG A 270 -6.34 16.43 -6.12
CA ARG A 270 -5.64 17.72 -6.14
C ARG A 270 -6.57 18.86 -5.73
N GLY A 271 -6.08 19.78 -4.91
CA GLY A 271 -6.88 20.88 -4.37
C GLY A 271 -7.77 20.49 -3.18
N ILE A 272 -7.79 19.22 -2.75
CA ILE A 272 -8.56 18.76 -1.58
C ILE A 272 -7.63 18.34 -0.44
N GLU A 273 -7.00 17.17 -0.51
CA GLU A 273 -6.10 16.73 0.55
C GLU A 273 -4.65 17.21 0.36
N ILE A 274 -4.29 17.63 -0.86
CA ILE A 274 -2.96 18.13 -1.19
C ILE A 274 -3.05 19.21 -2.28
N SER A 275 -2.29 20.30 -2.16
CA SER A 275 -2.19 21.32 -3.20
C SER A 275 -1.35 20.81 -4.40
N ASP A 276 -1.57 21.40 -5.58
CA ASP A 276 -0.79 21.05 -6.77
C ASP A 276 0.70 21.34 -6.58
N HIS A 277 1.03 22.47 -5.97
CA HIS A 277 2.40 22.88 -5.72
C HIS A 277 3.13 21.94 -4.77
N VAL A 278 2.44 21.42 -3.75
CA VAL A 278 3.03 20.43 -2.82
C VAL A 278 3.16 19.07 -3.52
N ALA A 279 2.13 18.63 -4.25
CA ALA A 279 2.15 17.34 -4.95
C ALA A 279 3.27 17.22 -5.99
N ASP A 280 3.59 18.31 -6.66
CA ASP A 280 4.62 18.38 -7.71
C ASP A 280 5.90 19.10 -7.23
N GLY A 281 5.97 19.45 -5.94
CA GLY A 281 7.08 20.16 -5.32
C GLY A 281 8.32 19.29 -5.06
N LYS A 282 9.41 19.94 -4.66
CA LYS A 282 10.74 19.27 -4.45
C LYS A 282 10.72 18.21 -3.34
N GLN A 283 9.83 18.36 -2.35
CA GLN A 283 9.70 17.44 -1.21
C GLN A 283 8.78 16.26 -1.54
N SER A 284 8.10 16.29 -2.70
CA SER A 284 7.23 15.20 -3.14
C SER A 284 8.03 14.02 -3.65
N VAL A 285 7.80 12.86 -3.04
CA VAL A 285 8.39 11.58 -3.46
C VAL A 285 7.32 10.61 -3.99
N ILE A 286 6.16 11.15 -4.40
CA ILE A 286 5.00 10.37 -4.84
C ILE A 286 5.30 9.49 -6.05
N LEU A 287 6.02 10.00 -7.05
CA LEU A 287 6.40 9.21 -8.21
C LEU A 287 7.47 8.17 -7.88
N LYS A 288 8.35 8.47 -6.91
CA LYS A 288 9.31 7.50 -6.38
C LYS A 288 8.60 6.33 -5.67
N GLN A 289 7.51 6.60 -4.91
CA GLN A 289 6.67 5.52 -4.37
C GLN A 289 6.12 4.60 -5.48
N VAL A 290 5.73 5.15 -6.62
CA VAL A 290 5.23 4.36 -7.76
C VAL A 290 6.32 3.46 -8.33
N GLU A 291 7.53 3.98 -8.51
CA GLU A 291 8.70 3.22 -8.96
C GLU A 291 9.06 2.12 -7.96
N ASN A 292 9.19 2.48 -6.68
CA ASN A 292 9.45 1.56 -5.58
C ASN A 292 8.40 0.44 -5.51
N GLY A 293 7.15 0.75 -5.87
CA GLY A 293 6.08 -0.23 -5.90
C GLY A 293 6.32 -1.38 -6.88
N VAL A 294 7.00 -1.15 -7.99
CA VAL A 294 7.38 -2.23 -8.92
C VAL A 294 8.47 -3.10 -8.30
N ALA A 295 9.50 -2.49 -7.74
CA ALA A 295 10.63 -3.21 -7.15
C ALA A 295 10.22 -4.06 -5.93
N VAL A 296 9.38 -3.50 -5.04
CA VAL A 296 8.82 -4.24 -3.90
C VAL A 296 8.00 -5.44 -4.36
N ARG A 297 7.19 -5.29 -5.41
CA ARG A 297 6.42 -6.40 -5.95
C ARG A 297 7.30 -7.45 -6.62
N MET A 298 8.40 -7.05 -7.26
CA MET A 298 9.42 -7.99 -7.74
C MET A 298 10.03 -8.76 -6.56
N ALA A 299 10.44 -8.08 -5.49
CA ALA A 299 11.02 -8.74 -4.31
C ALA A 299 10.05 -9.73 -3.66
N VAL A 300 8.79 -9.33 -3.47
CA VAL A 300 7.74 -10.20 -2.91
C VAL A 300 7.51 -11.45 -3.79
N LEU A 301 7.36 -11.26 -5.10
CA LEU A 301 7.16 -12.38 -6.03
C LEU A 301 8.36 -13.33 -6.03
N THR A 302 9.57 -12.81 -5.95
CA THR A 302 10.79 -13.63 -5.87
C THR A 302 10.84 -14.44 -4.57
N GLN A 303 10.54 -13.82 -3.42
CA GLN A 303 10.56 -14.55 -2.14
C GLN A 303 9.45 -15.59 -1.99
N ILE A 304 8.37 -15.45 -2.74
CA ILE A 304 7.23 -16.39 -2.72
C ILE A 304 7.43 -17.54 -3.71
N LEU A 305 8.03 -17.29 -4.88
CA LEU A 305 8.02 -18.25 -5.99
C LEU A 305 9.40 -18.84 -6.35
N ASN A 306 10.48 -18.37 -5.71
CA ASN A 306 11.84 -18.84 -6.06
C ASN A 306 12.46 -19.80 -5.03
#